data_f5e04d0825e53d932898e4621979a087
#
_entry.id   f5e04d0825e53d932898e4621979a087
#
_cell.length_a   1.000
_cell.length_b   1.000
_cell.length_c   1.000
_cell.angle_alpha   90.00
_cell.angle_beta   90.00
_cell.angle_gamma   90.00
#
_symmetry.space_group_name_H-M   'P 1'
#
loop_
_entity.id
_entity.type
_entity.pdbx_description
1 polymer ?
#
loop_
_entity_poly.entity_id
_entity_poly.type
_entity_poly.pdbx_seq_one_letter_code
_entity_poly.pdbx_strand_id
1 'polypeptide(L)'
;MEDIKKWLISLILGAWATFTQQYAIILGFIITVIILDFITGLIKAYTTGVGWKSSKGFKGFWKKVSLLVAFNFGIFLDFFIPYALKIISIELPFNSPFALIVGCYIIINESISICENLYRINPHSLPRWIVALLKGANDKINKN
;
A
#
# COMPACT_ATOMS: atom_id res chain seq x y z
N MET A 1 23.79 9.58 26.88
CA MET A 1 23.75 9.59 25.40
C MET A 1 22.59 8.73 24.85
N GLU A 2 22.32 7.55 25.41
CA GLU A 2 21.18 6.71 25.04
C GLU A 2 19.83 7.35 25.33
N ASP A 3 19.67 8.02 26.44
CA ASP A 3 18.40 8.65 26.82
C ASP A 3 18.06 9.82 25.91
N ILE A 4 19.05 10.62 25.49
CA ILE A 4 18.84 11.71 24.53
C ILE A 4 18.35 11.15 23.18
N LYS A 5 18.92 10.03 22.70
CA LYS A 5 18.46 9.37 21.47
C LYS A 5 17.02 8.89 21.59
N LYS A 6 16.65 8.28 22.72
CA LYS A 6 15.28 7.85 23.00
C LYS A 6 14.29 9.01 22.99
N TRP A 7 14.65 10.11 23.65
CA TRP A 7 13.84 11.34 23.67
C TRP A 7 13.65 11.95 22.27
N LEU A 8 14.73 12.04 21.48
CA LEU A 8 14.66 12.54 20.11
C LEU A 8 13.79 11.64 19.23
N ILE A 9 13.95 10.32 19.33
CA ILE A 9 13.12 9.36 18.57
C ILE A 9 11.65 9.50 18.98
N SER A 10 11.36 9.56 20.28
CA SER A 10 9.98 9.72 20.78
C SER A 10 9.33 11.03 20.32
N LEU A 11 10.11 12.11 20.29
CA LEU A 11 9.63 13.41 19.82
C LEU A 11 9.34 13.39 18.32
N ILE A 12 10.21 12.79 17.51
CA ILE A 12 10.01 12.65 16.06
C ILE A 12 8.78 11.76 15.78
N LEU A 13 8.68 10.62 16.46
CA LEU A 13 7.55 9.70 16.29
C LEU A 13 6.23 10.32 16.75
N GLY A 14 6.24 11.06 17.87
CA GLY A 14 5.05 11.76 18.36
C GLY A 14 4.60 12.87 17.41
N ALA A 15 5.53 13.68 16.93
CA ALA A 15 5.22 14.70 15.91
C ALA A 15 4.68 14.06 14.63
N TRP A 16 5.29 12.98 14.16
CA TRP A 16 4.83 12.22 13.00
C TRP A 16 3.42 11.64 13.22
N ALA A 17 3.16 11.01 14.37
CA ALA A 17 1.85 10.44 14.70
C ALA A 17 0.76 11.51 14.71
N THR A 18 1.01 12.69 15.30
CA THR A 18 0.07 13.81 15.31
C THR A 18 -0.18 14.32 13.90
N PHE A 19 0.88 14.45 13.10
CA PHE A 19 0.80 14.91 11.72
C PHE A 19 0.00 13.97 10.81
N THR A 20 0.10 12.64 11.04
CA THR A 20 -0.55 11.63 10.21
C THR A 20 -1.89 11.15 10.76
N GLN A 21 -2.36 11.65 11.90
CA GLN A 21 -3.55 11.16 12.59
C GLN A 21 -4.80 11.09 11.69
N GLN A 22 -5.03 12.08 10.84
CA GLN A 22 -6.15 12.10 9.90
C GLN A 22 -6.09 11.00 8.84
N TYR A 23 -4.90 10.45 8.58
CA TYR A 23 -4.68 9.37 7.62
C TYR A 23 -4.61 7.98 8.26
N ALA A 24 -4.75 7.89 9.60
CA ALA A 24 -4.57 6.65 10.35
C ALA A 24 -5.51 5.52 9.88
N ILE A 25 -6.75 5.86 9.52
CA ILE A 25 -7.74 4.89 9.03
C ILE A 25 -7.30 4.33 7.68
N ILE A 26 -6.90 5.20 6.74
CA ILE A 26 -6.44 4.79 5.40
C ILE A 26 -5.17 3.95 5.53
N LEU A 27 -4.24 4.35 6.38
CA LEU A 27 -3.01 3.60 6.67
C LEU A 27 -3.35 2.21 7.25
N GLY A 28 -4.33 2.12 8.14
CA GLY A 28 -4.83 0.86 8.69
C GLY A 28 -5.33 -0.09 7.60
N PHE A 29 -6.12 0.39 6.64
CA PHE A 29 -6.56 -0.40 5.49
C PHE A 29 -5.40 -0.83 4.60
N ILE A 30 -4.45 0.07 4.30
CA ILE A 30 -3.25 -0.24 3.53
C ILE A 30 -2.45 -1.37 4.19
N ILE A 31 -2.17 -1.26 5.49
CA ILE A 31 -1.44 -2.28 6.24
C ILE A 31 -2.19 -3.62 6.21
N THR A 32 -3.52 -3.59 6.38
CA THR A 32 -4.34 -4.79 6.35
C THR A 32 -4.24 -5.52 5.01
N VAL A 33 -4.41 -4.83 3.87
CA VAL A 33 -4.31 -5.48 2.55
C VAL A 33 -2.90 -5.96 2.25
N ILE A 34 -1.86 -5.26 2.71
CA ILE A 34 -0.46 -5.68 2.59
C ILE A 34 -0.20 -6.99 3.35
N ILE A 35 -0.73 -7.10 4.57
CA ILE A 35 -0.61 -8.32 5.39
C ILE A 35 -1.37 -9.48 4.73
N LEU A 36 -2.60 -9.23 4.26
CA LEU A 36 -3.41 -10.26 3.58
C LEU A 36 -2.75 -10.75 2.29
N ASP A 37 -2.17 -9.85 1.48
CA ASP A 37 -1.43 -10.27 0.29
C ASP A 37 -0.19 -11.10 0.65
N PHE A 38 0.52 -10.72 1.70
CA PHE A 38 1.66 -11.51 2.18
C PHE A 38 1.23 -12.92 2.62
N ILE A 39 0.16 -13.02 3.44
CA ILE A 39 -0.37 -14.31 3.91
C ILE A 39 -0.84 -15.16 2.74
N THR A 40 -1.65 -14.62 1.84
CA THR A 40 -2.14 -15.36 0.67
C THR A 40 -1.02 -15.78 -0.27
N GLY A 41 0.01 -14.96 -0.40
CA GLY A 41 1.24 -15.28 -1.14
C GLY A 41 2.01 -16.46 -0.53
N LEU A 42 2.12 -16.52 0.82
CA LEU A 42 2.70 -17.64 1.54
C LEU A 42 1.91 -18.94 1.33
N ILE A 43 0.59 -18.88 1.52
CA ILE A 43 -0.30 -20.04 1.33
C ILE A 43 -0.15 -20.58 -0.10
N LYS A 44 -0.16 -19.68 -1.10
CA LYS A 44 0.05 -20.05 -2.50
C LYS A 44 1.40 -20.75 -2.71
N ALA A 45 2.50 -20.20 -2.18
CA ALA A 45 3.82 -20.80 -2.33
C ALA A 45 3.89 -22.21 -1.73
N TYR A 46 3.19 -22.43 -0.60
CA TYR A 46 3.13 -23.71 0.05
C TYR A 46 2.25 -24.72 -0.69
N THR A 47 1.06 -24.31 -1.15
CA THR A 47 0.07 -25.19 -1.78
C THR A 47 0.42 -25.55 -3.23
N THR A 48 1.12 -24.69 -3.96
CA THR A 48 1.51 -24.94 -5.36
C THR A 48 2.85 -25.65 -5.51
N GLY A 49 3.53 -26.00 -4.41
CA GLY A 49 4.82 -26.72 -4.46
C GLY A 49 6.00 -25.92 -5.01
N VAL A 50 5.82 -24.62 -5.32
CA VAL A 50 6.89 -23.75 -5.83
C VAL A 50 7.96 -23.47 -4.77
N GLY A 51 7.63 -23.72 -3.49
CA GLY A 51 8.52 -23.47 -2.37
C GLY A 51 8.80 -21.99 -2.12
N TRP A 52 9.15 -21.65 -0.91
CA TRP A 52 9.56 -20.30 -0.54
C TRP A 52 10.98 -20.03 -1.04
N LYS A 53 11.14 -19.18 -2.05
CA LYS A 53 12.45 -18.66 -2.45
C LYS A 53 12.69 -17.34 -1.74
N SER A 54 13.64 -17.30 -0.81
CA SER A 54 13.99 -16.13 -0.01
C SER A 54 14.22 -14.85 -0.85
N SER A 55 14.85 -14.98 -2.02
CA SER A 55 15.08 -13.85 -2.92
C SER A 55 13.80 -13.24 -3.50
N LYS A 56 12.75 -14.04 -3.76
CA LYS A 56 11.45 -13.54 -4.22
C LYS A 56 10.69 -12.87 -3.07
N GLY A 57 10.75 -13.43 -1.87
CA GLY A 57 10.15 -12.82 -0.69
C GLY A 57 10.76 -11.46 -0.36
N PHE A 58 12.08 -11.34 -0.45
CA PHE A 58 12.79 -10.09 -0.21
C PHE A 58 12.42 -8.98 -1.23
N LYS A 59 12.33 -9.32 -2.52
CA LYS A 59 11.85 -8.38 -3.55
C LYS A 59 10.41 -7.92 -3.30
N GLY A 60 9.53 -8.85 -2.90
CA GLY A 60 8.14 -8.53 -2.53
C GLY A 60 8.05 -7.60 -1.33
N PHE A 61 8.88 -7.82 -0.31
CA PHE A 61 8.98 -6.96 0.86
C PHE A 61 9.37 -5.52 0.47
N TRP A 62 10.44 -5.33 -0.29
CA TRP A 62 10.88 -3.99 -0.72
C TRP A 62 9.84 -3.27 -1.59
N LYS A 63 9.13 -4.01 -2.44
CA LYS A 63 7.99 -3.44 -3.17
C LYS A 63 6.94 -2.86 -2.22
N LYS A 64 6.60 -3.56 -1.14
CA LYS A 64 5.62 -3.10 -0.14
C LYS A 64 6.14 -1.90 0.66
N VAL A 65 7.42 -1.89 1.01
CA VAL A 65 8.06 -0.73 1.64
C VAL A 65 7.97 0.49 0.73
N SER A 66 8.22 0.34 -0.58
CA SER A 66 8.12 1.46 -1.54
C SER A 66 6.69 2.02 -1.66
N LEU A 67 5.66 1.17 -1.53
CA LEU A 67 4.26 1.63 -1.51
C LEU A 67 3.95 2.47 -0.26
N LEU A 68 4.46 2.07 0.90
CA LEU A 68 4.33 2.85 2.14
C LEU A 68 5.06 4.20 2.03
N VAL A 69 6.24 4.22 1.41
CA VAL A 69 6.97 5.47 1.14
C VAL A 69 6.16 6.37 0.19
N ALA A 70 5.56 5.81 -0.86
CA ALA A 70 4.70 6.58 -1.78
C ALA A 70 3.48 7.16 -1.07
N PHE A 71 2.84 6.40 -0.16
CA PHE A 71 1.73 6.91 0.65
C PHE A 71 2.16 8.08 1.55
N ASN A 72 3.31 7.94 2.23
CA ASN A 72 3.87 9.02 3.04
C ASN A 72 4.23 10.26 2.22
N PHE A 73 4.71 10.07 0.99
CA PHE A 73 4.94 11.17 0.07
C PHE A 73 3.61 11.86 -0.33
N GLY A 74 2.54 11.11 -0.53
CA GLY A 74 1.20 11.65 -0.74
C GLY A 74 0.75 12.53 0.44
N ILE A 75 0.95 12.07 1.69
CA ILE A 75 0.67 12.86 2.90
C ILE A 75 1.50 14.16 2.89
N PHE A 76 2.79 14.07 2.57
CA PHE A 76 3.64 15.26 2.46
C PHE A 76 3.08 16.27 1.45
N LEU A 77 2.64 15.83 0.28
CA LEU A 77 2.05 16.70 -0.74
C LEU A 77 0.74 17.34 -0.27
N ASP A 78 -0.08 16.61 0.49
CA ASP A 78 -1.33 17.13 1.05
C ASP A 78 -1.13 18.30 2.01
N PHE A 79 0.03 18.41 2.64
CA PHE A 79 0.39 19.54 3.49
C PHE A 79 1.19 20.60 2.71
N PHE A 80 2.13 20.18 1.90
CA PHE A 80 3.03 21.08 1.19
C PHE A 80 2.29 21.95 0.18
N ILE A 81 1.40 21.36 -0.64
CA ILE A 81 0.74 22.09 -1.72
C ILE A 81 -0.19 23.21 -1.21
N PRO A 82 -1.11 22.95 -0.24
CA PRO A 82 -1.92 24.03 0.32
C PRO A 82 -1.07 25.12 0.99
N TYR A 83 0.00 24.74 1.68
CA TYR A 83 0.92 25.70 2.28
C TYR A 83 1.62 26.58 1.24
N ALA A 84 2.15 25.99 0.18
CA ALA A 84 2.83 26.72 -0.90
C ALA A 84 1.87 27.68 -1.63
N LEU A 85 0.64 27.24 -1.90
CA LEU A 85 -0.39 28.07 -2.54
C LEU A 85 -0.81 29.24 -1.66
N LYS A 86 -0.89 29.04 -0.34
CA LYS A 86 -1.20 30.11 0.61
C LYS A 86 -0.14 31.22 0.60
N ILE A 87 1.13 30.91 0.38
CA ILE A 87 2.21 31.93 0.26
C ILE A 87 1.95 32.91 -0.89
N ILE A 88 1.33 32.42 -1.97
CA ILE A 88 0.98 33.25 -3.15
C ILE A 88 -0.49 33.69 -3.13
N SER A 89 -1.14 33.66 -1.94
CA SER A 89 -2.52 34.09 -1.71
C SER A 89 -3.57 33.31 -2.50
N ILE A 90 -3.31 32.05 -2.84
CA ILE A 90 -4.26 31.12 -3.46
C ILE A 90 -4.77 30.16 -2.37
N GLU A 91 -6.09 30.12 -2.16
CA GLU A 91 -6.73 29.15 -1.26
C GLU A 91 -7.41 28.06 -2.08
N LEU A 92 -7.14 26.79 -1.71
CA LEU A 92 -7.85 25.66 -2.31
C LEU A 92 -9.22 25.52 -1.65
N PRO A 93 -10.30 25.36 -2.44
CA PRO A 93 -11.66 25.18 -1.91
C PRO A 93 -11.88 23.78 -1.33
N PHE A 94 -10.88 22.91 -1.36
CA PHE A 94 -10.94 21.52 -0.89
C PHE A 94 -9.58 21.08 -0.33
N ASN A 95 -9.62 20.04 0.49
CA ASN A 95 -8.39 19.42 0.99
C ASN A 95 -7.67 18.68 -0.13
N SER A 96 -6.36 18.79 -0.15
CA SER A 96 -5.51 18.08 -1.12
C SER A 96 -5.71 16.57 -1.01
N PRO A 97 -5.97 15.82 -2.12
CA PRO A 97 -6.36 14.42 -2.07
C PRO A 97 -5.24 13.43 -2.37
N PHE A 98 -3.97 13.85 -2.37
CA PHE A 98 -2.85 13.00 -2.86
C PHE A 98 -2.69 11.72 -2.04
N ALA A 99 -2.69 11.79 -0.72
CA ALA A 99 -2.62 10.60 0.13
C ALA A 99 -3.81 9.66 -0.10
N LEU A 100 -5.01 10.21 -0.28
CA LEU A 100 -6.21 9.42 -0.57
C LEU A 100 -6.07 8.68 -1.92
N ILE A 101 -5.64 9.38 -2.97
CA ILE A 101 -5.46 8.80 -4.31
C ILE A 101 -4.42 7.68 -4.27
N VAL A 102 -3.26 7.93 -3.66
CA VAL A 102 -2.19 6.93 -3.52
C VAL A 102 -2.66 5.76 -2.66
N GLY A 103 -3.36 6.02 -1.55
CA GLY A 103 -3.92 5.00 -0.67
C GLY A 103 -4.92 4.10 -1.38
N CYS A 104 -5.87 4.66 -2.13
CA CYS A 104 -6.81 3.89 -2.96
C CYS A 104 -6.09 3.04 -4.00
N TYR A 105 -5.08 3.60 -4.68
CA TYR A 105 -4.28 2.84 -5.64
C TYR A 105 -3.60 1.63 -4.98
N ILE A 106 -3.00 1.81 -3.81
CA ILE A 106 -2.33 0.72 -3.08
C ILE A 106 -3.35 -0.36 -2.70
N ILE A 107 -4.49 0.03 -2.11
CA ILE A 107 -5.54 -0.90 -1.67
C ILE A 107 -6.04 -1.73 -2.86
N ILE A 108 -6.33 -1.10 -4.00
CA ILE A 108 -6.80 -1.79 -5.21
C ILE A 108 -5.72 -2.75 -5.74
N ASN A 109 -4.47 -2.29 -5.85
CA ASN A 109 -3.36 -3.10 -6.35
C ASN A 109 -3.10 -4.34 -5.48
N GLU A 110 -3.07 -4.17 -4.16
CA GLU A 110 -2.88 -5.30 -3.24
C GLU A 110 -4.11 -6.23 -3.21
N SER A 111 -5.32 -5.70 -3.35
CA SER A 111 -6.55 -6.51 -3.47
C SER A 111 -6.55 -7.38 -4.72
N ILE A 112 -6.08 -6.86 -5.85
CA ILE A 112 -5.91 -7.65 -7.08
C ILE A 112 -4.91 -8.78 -6.84
N SER A 113 -3.77 -8.50 -6.21
CA SER A 113 -2.75 -9.50 -5.89
C SER A 113 -3.30 -10.60 -4.96
N ILE A 114 -4.09 -10.22 -3.95
CA ILE A 114 -4.80 -11.17 -3.06
C ILE A 114 -5.72 -12.07 -3.89
N CYS A 115 -6.54 -11.51 -4.77
CA CYS A 115 -7.43 -12.26 -5.64
C CYS A 115 -6.66 -13.23 -6.56
N GLU A 116 -5.54 -12.80 -7.14
CA GLU A 116 -4.67 -13.68 -7.95
C GLU A 116 -4.08 -14.82 -7.12
N ASN A 117 -3.64 -14.55 -5.90
CA ASN A 117 -3.13 -15.57 -5.00
C ASN A 117 -4.20 -16.59 -4.64
N LEU A 118 -5.41 -16.13 -4.26
CA LEU A 118 -6.56 -16.99 -3.95
C LEU A 118 -6.98 -17.84 -5.15
N TYR A 119 -7.05 -17.26 -6.35
CA TYR A 119 -7.36 -17.99 -7.57
C TYR A 119 -6.36 -19.12 -7.84
N ARG A 120 -5.06 -18.88 -7.62
CA ARG A 120 -4.02 -19.90 -7.80
C ARG A 120 -4.06 -20.98 -6.73
N ILE A 121 -4.53 -20.69 -5.51
CA ILE A 121 -4.73 -21.67 -4.44
C ILE A 121 -5.95 -22.55 -4.76
N ASN A 122 -7.07 -21.90 -5.10
CA ASN A 122 -8.33 -22.58 -5.43
C ASN A 122 -9.15 -21.70 -6.40
N PRO A 123 -9.26 -22.09 -7.69
CA PRO A 123 -10.01 -21.32 -8.70
C PRO A 123 -11.50 -21.14 -8.36
N HIS A 124 -12.06 -21.99 -7.49
CA HIS A 124 -13.48 -21.93 -7.08
C HIS A 124 -13.72 -20.99 -5.89
N SER A 125 -12.68 -20.43 -5.27
CA SER A 125 -12.80 -19.53 -4.13
C SER A 125 -13.28 -18.12 -4.51
N LEU A 126 -13.25 -17.78 -5.80
CA LEU A 126 -13.64 -16.46 -6.30
C LEU A 126 -14.89 -16.50 -7.19
N PRO A 127 -15.75 -15.47 -7.13
CA PRO A 127 -16.85 -15.30 -8.06
C PRO A 127 -16.36 -15.28 -9.52
N ARG A 128 -17.16 -15.85 -10.44
CA ARG A 128 -16.79 -15.97 -11.87
C ARG A 128 -16.44 -14.65 -12.54
N TRP A 129 -17.09 -13.55 -12.14
CA TRP A 129 -16.83 -12.24 -12.71
C TRP A 129 -15.44 -11.70 -12.32
N ILE A 130 -14.96 -11.95 -11.07
CA ILE A 130 -13.61 -11.61 -10.67
C ILE A 130 -12.59 -12.42 -11.49
N VAL A 131 -12.82 -13.71 -11.65
CA VAL A 131 -11.96 -14.57 -12.48
C VAL A 131 -11.88 -14.09 -13.92
N ALA A 132 -12.99 -13.64 -14.50
CA ALA A 132 -13.03 -13.08 -15.83
C ALA A 132 -12.21 -11.78 -15.95
N LEU A 133 -12.31 -10.89 -14.96
CA LEU A 133 -11.50 -9.66 -14.91
C LEU A 133 -9.99 -9.96 -14.82
N LEU A 134 -9.58 -10.90 -13.96
CA LEU A 134 -8.17 -11.30 -13.81
C LEU A 134 -7.62 -11.91 -15.12
N LYS A 135 -8.39 -12.75 -15.79
CA LYS A 135 -8.01 -13.33 -17.09
C LYS A 135 -7.89 -12.27 -18.18
N GLY A 136 -8.88 -11.37 -18.29
CA GLY A 136 -8.86 -10.29 -19.28
C GLY A 136 -7.70 -9.31 -19.09
N ALA A 137 -7.26 -9.07 -17.86
CA ALA A 137 -6.07 -8.27 -17.56
C ALA A 137 -4.77 -8.97 -18.01
N ASN A 138 -4.63 -10.28 -17.74
CA ASN A 138 -3.47 -11.07 -18.16
C ASN A 138 -3.34 -11.19 -19.68
N ASP A 139 -4.46 -11.36 -20.40
CA ASP A 139 -4.45 -11.47 -21.87
C ASP A 139 -4.00 -10.15 -22.54
N LYS A 140 -4.28 -9.00 -21.92
CA LYS A 140 -3.82 -7.70 -22.41
C LYS A 140 -2.33 -7.47 -22.18
N ILE A 141 -1.79 -7.93 -21.04
CA ILE A 141 -0.36 -7.79 -20.72
C ILE A 141 0.51 -8.69 -21.62
N ASN A 142 0.03 -9.88 -21.97
CA ASN A 142 0.78 -10.82 -22.82
C ASN A 142 0.71 -10.51 -24.33
N LYS A 143 -0.08 -9.51 -24.75
CA LYS A 143 -0.20 -9.08 -26.16
C LYS A 143 0.65 -7.85 -26.51
N ASN A 144 1.32 -7.24 -25.54
CA ASN A 144 2.30 -6.15 -25.68
C ASN A 144 3.69 -6.66 -25.39
#